data_734a95b67d4883638810a936637b6292
#
_entry.id   734a95b67d4883638810a936637b6292
#
_cell.length_a   1.000
_cell.length_b   1.000
_cell.length_c   1.000
_cell.angle_alpha   90.00
_cell.angle_beta   90.00
_cell.angle_gamma   90.00
#
_symmetry.space_group_name_H-M   'P 1'
#
loop_
_entity.id
_entity.type
_entity.pdbx_description
1 polymer ?
#
loop_
_entity_poly.entity_id
_entity_poly.type
_entity_poly.pdbx_seq_one_letter_code
_entity_poly.pdbx_strand_id
1 'polypeptide(L)'
;GYDEDDFADAEVNKDNSNFVISYIGVLSPQYEIDTFIAAVKQLSKTIQQKLLIRFVGQVYQGSKDKLDNLGVKIEYVDYVPHKTAVSYMLSSDILLLIIPNISDNKGILTGKLFAYIAAKQQIALVGPVGGDAANVINKCGMDGVFAYGESFSLSDFIEKVYNNEICCLNYNSKYYSRKFLTQQLSEIIVD
;
A
#
# COMPACT_ATOMS: atom_id res chain seq x y z
N GLY A 1 -5.62 14.08 3.88
CA GLY A 1 -5.77 13.43 5.19
C GLY A 1 -6.85 12.35 5.17
N TYR A 2 -6.92 11.55 6.21
CA TYR A 2 -7.90 10.49 6.41
C TYR A 2 -8.89 10.86 7.53
N ASP A 3 -10.05 10.18 7.57
CA ASP A 3 -11.01 10.26 8.66
C ASP A 3 -10.80 9.06 9.60
N GLU A 4 -10.69 9.33 10.89
CA GLU A 4 -10.47 8.27 11.90
C GLU A 4 -11.71 7.39 12.06
N ASP A 5 -12.91 7.96 11.89
CA ASP A 5 -14.18 7.26 12.03
C ASP A 5 -14.37 6.19 10.94
N ASP A 6 -13.75 6.37 9.75
CA ASP A 6 -13.80 5.37 8.68
C ASP A 6 -13.20 4.02 9.10
N PHE A 7 -12.32 4.01 10.11
CA PHE A 7 -11.57 2.83 10.57
C PHE A 7 -12.09 2.27 11.90
N ALA A 8 -12.87 3.04 12.67
CA ALA A 8 -13.30 2.66 14.02
C ALA A 8 -14.24 1.44 14.03
N ASP A 9 -15.15 1.36 13.04
CA ASP A 9 -16.20 0.33 12.96
C ASP A 9 -15.95 -0.70 11.85
N ALA A 10 -14.72 -0.78 11.32
CA ALA A 10 -14.40 -1.72 10.25
C ALA A 10 -14.22 -3.14 10.78
N GLU A 11 -14.96 -4.09 10.21
CA GLU A 11 -14.77 -5.50 10.50
C GLU A 11 -13.45 -6.00 9.88
N VAL A 12 -12.58 -6.58 10.69
CA VAL A 12 -11.31 -7.15 10.24
C VAL A 12 -11.41 -8.67 10.20
N ASN A 13 -11.53 -9.22 9.00
CA ASN A 13 -11.47 -10.66 8.77
C ASN A 13 -10.07 -11.03 8.27
N LYS A 14 -9.09 -11.11 9.18
CA LYS A 14 -7.74 -11.53 8.81
C LYS A 14 -7.65 -13.04 8.70
N ASP A 15 -7.39 -13.52 7.49
CA ASP A 15 -7.08 -14.93 7.25
C ASP A 15 -5.59 -15.18 7.56
N ASN A 16 -5.33 -15.79 8.70
CA ASN A 16 -3.96 -16.10 9.14
C ASN A 16 -3.30 -17.25 8.35
N SER A 17 -4.00 -17.87 7.41
CA SER A 17 -3.45 -18.93 6.56
C SER A 17 -2.60 -18.39 5.42
N ASN A 18 -2.80 -17.13 5.04
CA ASN A 18 -2.10 -16.47 3.94
C ASN A 18 -1.34 -15.24 4.44
N PHE A 19 -0.23 -14.91 3.76
CA PHE A 19 0.43 -13.62 3.84
C PHE A 19 -0.13 -12.73 2.72
N VAL A 20 -0.77 -11.63 3.07
CA VAL A 20 -1.61 -10.86 2.16
C VAL A 20 -0.96 -9.54 1.77
N ILE A 21 -0.72 -9.35 0.48
CA ILE A 21 -0.34 -8.06 -0.11
C ILE A 21 -1.52 -7.53 -0.91
N SER A 22 -2.05 -6.37 -0.55
CA SER A 22 -3.21 -5.80 -1.24
C SER A 22 -2.91 -4.48 -1.95
N TYR A 23 -3.50 -4.31 -3.14
CA TYR A 23 -3.61 -3.05 -3.85
C TYR A 23 -5.07 -2.65 -3.92
N ILE A 24 -5.42 -1.46 -3.43
CA ILE A 24 -6.81 -0.97 -3.40
C ILE A 24 -6.96 0.20 -4.36
N GLY A 25 -7.87 0.08 -5.33
CA GLY A 25 -8.21 1.11 -6.31
C GLY A 25 -7.94 0.71 -7.75
N VAL A 26 -7.88 1.68 -8.64
CA VAL A 26 -7.66 1.45 -10.08
C VAL A 26 -6.17 1.28 -10.37
N LEU A 27 -5.80 0.19 -11.01
CA LEU A 27 -4.47 -0.06 -11.56
C LEU A 27 -4.55 0.10 -13.09
N SER A 28 -4.24 1.30 -13.58
CA SER A 28 -4.25 1.63 -15.02
C SER A 28 -2.88 1.34 -15.67
N PRO A 29 -2.76 1.40 -17.01
CA PRO A 29 -1.51 1.08 -17.72
C PRO A 29 -0.29 1.90 -17.31
N GLN A 30 -0.49 3.11 -16.76
CA GLN A 30 0.59 4.00 -16.33
C GLN A 30 1.27 3.57 -15.02
N TYR A 31 0.64 2.65 -14.29
CA TYR A 31 1.20 2.11 -13.05
C TYR A 31 2.15 0.96 -13.40
N GLU A 32 3.43 1.20 -13.14
CA GLU A 32 4.50 0.24 -13.45
C GLU A 32 4.47 -0.91 -12.42
N ILE A 33 3.86 -2.03 -12.79
CA ILE A 33 3.73 -3.22 -11.93
C ILE A 33 4.94 -4.15 -12.04
N ASP A 34 5.82 -3.95 -13.01
CA ASP A 34 6.90 -4.89 -13.32
C ASP A 34 7.94 -4.99 -12.18
N THR A 35 8.20 -3.88 -11.48
CA THR A 35 9.04 -3.88 -10.26
C THR A 35 8.49 -4.82 -9.19
N PHE A 36 7.19 -4.75 -8.92
CA PHE A 36 6.54 -5.64 -7.95
C PHE A 36 6.54 -7.09 -8.41
N ILE A 37 6.23 -7.34 -9.68
CA ILE A 37 6.29 -8.68 -10.28
C ILE A 37 7.69 -9.28 -10.15
N ALA A 38 8.72 -8.52 -10.45
CA ALA A 38 10.11 -8.96 -10.32
C ALA A 38 10.47 -9.26 -8.86
N ALA A 39 10.01 -8.45 -7.90
CA ALA A 39 10.21 -8.69 -6.49
C ALA A 39 9.54 -10.00 -6.02
N VAL A 40 8.29 -10.24 -6.41
CA VAL A 40 7.57 -11.48 -6.05
C VAL A 40 8.27 -12.73 -6.59
N LYS A 41 8.83 -12.67 -7.80
CA LYS A 41 9.61 -13.78 -8.39
C LYS A 41 10.88 -14.11 -7.61
N GLN A 42 11.45 -13.16 -6.88
CA GLN A 42 12.66 -13.33 -6.08
C GLN A 42 12.40 -13.90 -4.68
N LEU A 43 11.15 -13.86 -4.21
CA LEU A 43 10.79 -14.40 -2.90
C LEU A 43 11.06 -15.91 -2.80
N SER A 44 11.38 -16.37 -1.61
CA SER A 44 11.55 -17.80 -1.35
C SER A 44 10.27 -18.59 -1.67
N LYS A 45 10.42 -19.87 -2.05
CA LYS A 45 9.26 -20.74 -2.36
C LYS A 45 8.30 -20.86 -1.20
N THR A 46 8.79 -20.82 0.03
CA THR A 46 7.97 -20.87 1.24
C THR A 46 7.03 -19.67 1.31
N ILE A 47 7.53 -18.46 1.04
CA ILE A 47 6.72 -17.25 1.03
C ILE A 47 5.76 -17.27 -0.14
N GLN A 48 6.22 -17.62 -1.35
CA GLN A 48 5.36 -17.71 -2.53
C GLN A 48 4.15 -18.63 -2.32
N GLN A 49 4.30 -19.75 -1.61
CA GLN A 49 3.22 -20.69 -1.30
C GLN A 49 2.18 -20.13 -0.32
N LYS A 50 2.57 -19.19 0.54
CA LYS A 50 1.70 -18.52 1.50
C LYS A 50 1.15 -17.19 0.99
N LEU A 51 1.73 -16.65 -0.07
CA LEU A 51 1.40 -15.34 -0.59
C LEU A 51 0.01 -15.32 -1.26
N LEU A 52 -0.81 -14.39 -0.83
CA LEU A 52 -2.02 -13.95 -1.50
C LEU A 52 -1.85 -12.51 -1.96
N ILE A 53 -1.85 -12.27 -3.25
CA ILE A 53 -1.88 -10.92 -3.82
C ILE A 53 -3.33 -10.58 -4.12
N ARG A 54 -3.84 -9.51 -3.51
CA ARG A 54 -5.22 -9.07 -3.67
C ARG A 54 -5.29 -7.72 -4.36
N PHE A 55 -6.09 -7.64 -5.41
CA PHE A 55 -6.44 -6.38 -6.07
C PHE A 55 -7.92 -6.10 -5.83
N VAL A 56 -8.22 -4.94 -5.21
CA VAL A 56 -9.60 -4.48 -4.96
C VAL A 56 -9.86 -3.26 -5.83
N GLY A 57 -10.71 -3.41 -6.85
CA GLY A 57 -11.02 -2.41 -7.87
C GLY A 57 -10.60 -2.85 -9.26
N GLN A 58 -10.55 -1.90 -10.18
CA GLN A 58 -10.24 -2.22 -11.58
C GLN A 58 -8.74 -2.45 -11.80
N VAL A 59 -8.41 -3.52 -12.50
CA VAL A 59 -7.03 -3.82 -12.94
C VAL A 59 -7.01 -3.89 -14.46
N TYR A 60 -6.09 -3.14 -15.08
CA TYR A 60 -5.86 -3.19 -16.53
C TYR A 60 -5.49 -4.60 -16.98
N GLN A 61 -6.09 -5.05 -18.11
CA GLN A 61 -5.93 -6.44 -18.58
C GLN A 61 -4.47 -6.82 -18.81
N GLY A 62 -3.66 -5.94 -19.40
CA GLY A 62 -2.24 -6.22 -19.61
C GLY A 62 -1.44 -6.41 -18.30
N SER A 63 -1.89 -5.82 -17.19
CA SER A 63 -1.32 -6.07 -15.86
C SER A 63 -1.80 -7.41 -15.31
N LYS A 64 -3.07 -7.78 -15.50
CA LYS A 64 -3.59 -9.11 -15.12
C LYS A 64 -2.81 -10.22 -15.80
N ASP A 65 -2.63 -10.11 -17.11
CA ASP A 65 -1.90 -11.12 -17.90
C ASP A 65 -0.48 -11.37 -17.37
N LYS A 66 0.20 -10.32 -16.90
CA LYS A 66 1.52 -10.43 -16.28
C LYS A 66 1.46 -11.07 -14.89
N LEU A 67 0.48 -10.67 -14.08
CA LEU A 67 0.29 -11.15 -12.71
C LEU A 67 -0.09 -12.62 -12.68
N ASP A 68 -1.02 -13.06 -13.51
CA ASP A 68 -1.51 -14.43 -13.57
C ASP A 68 -0.40 -15.46 -13.92
N ASN A 69 0.69 -14.97 -14.54
CA ASN A 69 1.90 -15.77 -14.83
C ASN A 69 2.89 -15.86 -13.65
N LEU A 70 2.57 -15.30 -12.46
CA LEU A 70 3.48 -15.33 -11.30
C LEU A 70 3.55 -16.70 -10.60
N GLY A 71 2.52 -17.54 -10.75
CA GLY A 71 2.44 -18.83 -10.06
C GLY A 71 2.18 -18.73 -8.54
N VAL A 72 1.68 -17.60 -8.07
CA VAL A 72 1.20 -17.37 -6.70
C VAL A 72 -0.31 -17.15 -6.71
N LYS A 73 -0.96 -17.22 -5.55
CA LYS A 73 -2.40 -17.00 -5.45
C LYS A 73 -2.72 -15.51 -5.66
N ILE A 74 -3.60 -15.22 -6.62
CA ILE A 74 -4.08 -13.86 -6.91
C ILE A 74 -5.59 -13.82 -6.78
N GLU A 75 -6.09 -12.77 -6.14
CA GLU A 75 -7.50 -12.49 -5.97
C GLU A 75 -7.83 -11.13 -6.59
N TYR A 76 -8.80 -11.12 -7.49
CA TYR A 76 -9.35 -9.89 -8.06
C TYR A 76 -10.75 -9.67 -7.50
N VAL A 77 -10.92 -8.58 -6.78
CA VAL A 77 -12.20 -8.15 -6.22
C VAL A 77 -12.64 -6.92 -6.99
N ASP A 78 -13.87 -6.91 -7.46
CA ASP A 78 -14.46 -5.76 -8.15
C ASP A 78 -14.56 -4.54 -7.21
N TYR A 79 -15.09 -3.42 -7.74
CA TYR A 79 -15.34 -2.24 -6.94
C TYR A 79 -16.22 -2.57 -5.72
N VAL A 80 -15.79 -2.11 -4.55
CA VAL A 80 -16.50 -2.28 -3.28
C VAL A 80 -16.76 -0.91 -2.61
N PRO A 81 -17.76 -0.80 -1.75
CA PRO A 81 -17.97 0.39 -0.92
C PRO A 81 -16.76 0.70 -0.05
N HIS A 82 -16.57 1.98 0.31
CA HIS A 82 -15.42 2.45 1.09
C HIS A 82 -15.18 1.66 2.38
N LYS A 83 -16.23 1.39 3.16
CA LYS A 83 -16.15 0.60 4.40
C LYS A 83 -15.56 -0.80 4.16
N THR A 84 -15.97 -1.47 3.07
CA THR A 84 -15.43 -2.77 2.69
C THR A 84 -13.97 -2.66 2.22
N ALA A 85 -13.62 -1.60 1.50
CA ALA A 85 -12.24 -1.34 1.11
C ALA A 85 -11.32 -1.15 2.34
N VAL A 86 -11.81 -0.46 3.37
CA VAL A 86 -11.11 -0.32 4.66
C VAL A 86 -10.89 -1.68 5.33
N SER A 87 -11.90 -2.57 5.34
CA SER A 87 -11.75 -3.93 5.88
C SER A 87 -10.65 -4.71 5.13
N TYR A 88 -10.56 -4.58 3.81
CA TYR A 88 -9.46 -5.17 3.03
C TYR A 88 -8.10 -4.56 3.39
N MET A 89 -8.02 -3.24 3.60
CA MET A 89 -6.77 -2.60 4.04
C MET A 89 -6.31 -3.15 5.38
N LEU A 90 -7.22 -3.23 6.36
CA LEU A 90 -6.92 -3.70 7.72
C LEU A 90 -6.56 -5.20 7.78
N SER A 91 -7.07 -6.01 6.85
CA SER A 91 -6.78 -7.45 6.77
C SER A 91 -5.52 -7.80 5.97
N SER A 92 -4.79 -6.82 5.47
CA SER A 92 -3.55 -7.00 4.71
C SER A 92 -2.33 -6.97 5.62
N ASP A 93 -1.24 -7.63 5.23
CA ASP A 93 0.07 -7.53 5.87
C ASP A 93 0.89 -6.39 5.24
N ILE A 94 0.76 -6.23 3.91
CA ILE A 94 1.37 -5.12 3.17
C ILE A 94 0.31 -4.47 2.27
N LEU A 95 0.31 -3.15 2.23
CA LEU A 95 -0.46 -2.33 1.29
C LEU A 95 0.47 -1.81 0.20
N LEU A 96 0.27 -2.30 -1.03
CA LEU A 96 1.06 -1.90 -2.20
C LEU A 96 0.56 -0.56 -2.73
N LEU A 97 1.43 0.43 -2.79
CA LEU A 97 1.18 1.74 -3.37
C LEU A 97 2.12 1.95 -4.54
N ILE A 98 1.57 2.13 -5.73
CA ILE A 98 2.37 2.44 -6.93
C ILE A 98 2.04 3.87 -7.36
N ILE A 99 3.06 4.68 -7.59
CA ILE A 99 2.91 5.99 -8.23
C ILE A 99 3.02 5.79 -9.76
N PRO A 100 2.20 6.44 -10.59
CA PRO A 100 2.31 6.30 -12.04
C PRO A 100 3.70 6.69 -12.54
N ASN A 101 4.28 5.91 -13.45
CA ASN A 101 5.59 6.22 -14.05
C ASN A 101 5.38 7.14 -15.28
N ILE A 102 5.15 8.41 -15.01
CA ILE A 102 4.94 9.48 -16.00
C ILE A 102 5.85 10.66 -15.69
N SER A 103 5.98 11.61 -16.64
CA SER A 103 6.68 12.87 -16.38
C SER A 103 6.05 13.62 -15.19
N ASP A 104 6.88 14.31 -14.41
CA ASP A 104 6.47 15.17 -13.28
C ASP A 104 5.68 14.45 -12.16
N ASN A 105 5.93 13.15 -11.97
CA ASN A 105 5.23 12.31 -10.99
C ASN A 105 5.66 12.54 -9.53
N LYS A 106 6.68 13.36 -9.27
CA LYS A 106 7.20 13.60 -7.89
C LYS A 106 6.17 14.27 -6.98
N GLY A 107 5.31 15.14 -7.52
CA GLY A 107 4.24 15.83 -6.78
C GLY A 107 2.96 15.01 -6.59
N ILE A 108 2.92 13.74 -7.03
CA ILE A 108 1.70 12.95 -6.95
C ILE A 108 1.46 12.44 -5.52
N LEU A 109 0.40 12.97 -4.89
CA LEU A 109 -0.17 12.47 -3.65
C LEU A 109 -1.52 11.83 -3.93
N THR A 110 -1.61 10.52 -3.77
CA THR A 110 -2.86 9.79 -3.97
C THR A 110 -3.68 9.74 -2.68
N GLY A 111 -5.02 9.84 -2.79
CA GLY A 111 -5.90 9.72 -1.62
C GLY A 111 -5.74 8.40 -0.87
N LYS A 112 -5.39 7.31 -1.56
CA LYS A 112 -5.16 6.00 -0.94
C LYS A 112 -3.94 5.98 0.01
N LEU A 113 -2.93 6.83 -0.19
CA LEU A 113 -1.78 6.93 0.71
C LEU A 113 -2.22 7.20 2.16
N PHE A 114 -3.10 8.18 2.35
CA PHE A 114 -3.56 8.54 3.69
C PHE A 114 -4.45 7.47 4.31
N ALA A 115 -5.27 6.78 3.52
CA ALA A 115 -6.04 5.64 3.99
C ALA A 115 -5.13 4.46 4.40
N TYR A 116 -4.05 4.21 3.65
CA TYR A 116 -3.06 3.18 3.98
C TYR A 116 -2.32 3.50 5.28
N ILE A 117 -1.93 4.77 5.49
CA ILE A 117 -1.33 5.23 6.75
C ILE A 117 -2.30 5.03 7.91
N ALA A 118 -3.60 5.33 7.72
CA ALA A 118 -4.63 5.13 8.73
C ALA A 118 -4.86 3.66 9.07
N ALA A 119 -4.75 2.77 8.10
CA ALA A 119 -4.86 1.31 8.30
C ALA A 119 -3.73 0.73 9.16
N LYS A 120 -2.62 1.47 9.36
CA LYS A 120 -1.47 1.07 10.19
C LYS A 120 -0.85 -0.28 9.78
N GLN A 121 -0.96 -0.63 8.51
CA GLN A 121 -0.27 -1.77 7.93
C GLN A 121 1.05 -1.34 7.31
N GLN A 122 1.93 -2.29 6.98
CA GLN A 122 3.13 -1.97 6.21
C GLN A 122 2.75 -1.45 4.82
N ILE A 123 3.44 -0.41 4.36
CA ILE A 123 3.22 0.15 3.02
C ILE A 123 4.46 -0.09 2.18
N ALA A 124 4.27 -0.72 1.01
CA ALA A 124 5.31 -0.82 -0.01
C ALA A 124 4.98 0.17 -1.13
N LEU A 125 5.67 1.31 -1.15
CA LEU A 125 5.54 2.31 -2.22
C LEU A 125 6.58 2.04 -3.31
N VAL A 126 6.11 1.88 -4.54
CA VAL A 126 6.95 1.86 -5.75
C VAL A 126 6.74 3.18 -6.50
N GLY A 127 7.80 3.98 -6.62
CA GLY A 127 7.70 5.29 -7.23
C GLY A 127 8.95 6.15 -7.06
N PRO A 128 8.85 7.48 -7.29
CA PRO A 128 9.99 8.39 -7.12
C PRO A 128 10.35 8.52 -5.64
N VAL A 129 11.53 8.04 -5.26
CA VAL A 129 12.03 8.06 -3.86
C VAL A 129 12.19 9.46 -3.26
N GLY A 130 12.33 10.49 -4.10
CA GLY A 130 12.33 11.90 -3.69
C GLY A 130 11.00 12.62 -3.94
N GLY A 131 9.90 11.86 -4.15
CA GLY A 131 8.57 12.42 -4.38
C GLY A 131 7.80 12.70 -3.08
N ASP A 132 6.70 13.43 -3.19
CA ASP A 132 5.89 13.83 -2.03
C ASP A 132 5.29 12.64 -1.31
N ALA A 133 4.85 11.59 -2.02
CA ALA A 133 4.34 10.37 -1.41
C ALA A 133 5.43 9.66 -0.58
N ALA A 134 6.64 9.56 -1.10
CA ALA A 134 7.80 9.00 -0.38
C ALA A 134 8.13 9.82 0.87
N ASN A 135 8.13 11.16 0.75
CA ASN A 135 8.38 12.07 1.87
C ASN A 135 7.34 11.89 2.99
N VAL A 136 6.07 11.67 2.65
CA VAL A 136 5.01 11.40 3.64
C VAL A 136 5.27 10.08 4.37
N ILE A 137 5.60 9.00 3.66
CA ILE A 137 5.91 7.69 4.24
C ILE A 137 7.12 7.79 5.18
N ASN A 138 8.20 8.41 4.73
CA ASN A 138 9.42 8.60 5.53
C ASN A 138 9.16 9.43 6.81
N LYS A 139 8.33 10.49 6.72
CA LYS A 139 7.92 11.29 7.89
C LYS A 139 7.07 10.49 8.89
N CYS A 140 6.37 9.46 8.44
CA CYS A 140 5.68 8.52 9.32
C CYS A 140 6.62 7.55 10.01
N GLY A 141 7.91 7.48 9.62
CA GLY A 141 8.87 6.52 10.16
C GLY A 141 8.76 5.13 9.54
N MET A 142 8.33 5.06 8.27
CA MET A 142 8.21 3.82 7.50
C MET A 142 9.34 3.70 6.48
N ASP A 143 9.88 2.48 6.27
CA ASP A 143 11.02 2.22 5.38
C ASP A 143 10.61 1.64 4.00
N GLY A 144 9.33 1.53 3.72
CA GLY A 144 8.79 0.85 2.54
C GLY A 144 8.73 1.72 1.27
N VAL A 145 9.83 2.38 0.88
CA VAL A 145 9.89 3.22 -0.33
C VAL A 145 10.94 2.67 -1.30
N PHE A 146 10.54 2.38 -2.53
CA PHE A 146 11.36 1.75 -3.57
C PHE A 146 11.24 2.49 -4.89
N ALA A 147 12.38 2.73 -5.57
CA ALA A 147 12.36 3.25 -6.93
C ALA A 147 11.84 2.21 -7.93
N TYR A 148 11.41 2.66 -9.10
CA TYR A 148 11.11 1.75 -10.20
C TYR A 148 12.35 0.93 -10.54
N GLY A 149 12.17 -0.40 -10.67
CA GLY A 149 13.25 -1.35 -10.92
C GLY A 149 13.97 -1.88 -9.66
N GLU A 150 13.76 -1.32 -8.47
CA GLU A 150 14.37 -1.80 -7.22
C GLU A 150 13.68 -3.06 -6.67
N SER A 151 13.54 -4.07 -7.49
CA SER A 151 12.84 -5.31 -7.15
C SER A 151 13.53 -6.11 -6.05
N PHE A 152 14.86 -6.05 -5.94
CA PHE A 152 15.61 -6.77 -4.90
C PHE A 152 15.32 -6.18 -3.50
N SER A 153 15.41 -4.86 -3.36
CA SER A 153 15.12 -4.17 -2.10
C SER A 153 13.65 -4.36 -1.67
N LEU A 154 12.73 -4.34 -2.64
CA LEU A 154 11.31 -4.62 -2.38
C LEU A 154 11.09 -6.07 -1.96
N SER A 155 11.79 -7.05 -2.57
CA SER A 155 11.71 -8.45 -2.16
C SER A 155 12.21 -8.65 -0.73
N ASP A 156 13.37 -8.09 -0.38
CA ASP A 156 13.94 -8.12 0.96
C ASP A 156 12.98 -7.50 2.01
N PHE A 157 12.36 -6.38 1.69
CA PHE A 157 11.33 -5.77 2.55
C PHE A 157 10.14 -6.71 2.77
N ILE A 158 9.62 -7.34 1.71
CA ILE A 158 8.51 -8.28 1.81
C ILE A 158 8.90 -9.47 2.71
N GLU A 159 10.11 -10.02 2.56
CA GLU A 159 10.61 -11.10 3.39
C GLU A 159 10.74 -10.70 4.87
N LYS A 160 11.26 -9.50 5.15
CA LYS A 160 11.37 -8.96 6.51
C LYS A 160 10.00 -8.78 7.18
N VAL A 161 9.00 -8.30 6.44
CA VAL A 161 7.63 -8.20 6.95
C VAL A 161 7.05 -9.59 7.23
N TYR A 162 7.22 -10.55 6.30
CA TYR A 162 6.78 -11.92 6.48
C TYR A 162 7.39 -12.59 7.72
N ASN A 163 8.68 -12.34 7.99
CA ASN A 163 9.41 -12.87 9.14
C ASN A 163 9.14 -12.09 10.44
N ASN A 164 8.29 -11.06 10.43
CA ASN A 164 8.05 -10.13 11.55
C ASN A 164 9.31 -9.38 12.04
N GLU A 165 10.29 -9.17 11.18
CA GLU A 165 11.49 -8.39 11.46
C GLU A 165 11.22 -6.88 11.39
N ILE A 166 10.19 -6.49 10.66
CA ILE A 166 9.65 -5.12 10.58
C ILE A 166 8.23 -5.13 11.10
N CYS A 167 7.97 -4.39 12.16
CA CYS A 167 6.62 -4.28 12.74
C CYS A 167 6.13 -2.83 12.75
N CYS A 168 4.80 -2.68 12.55
CA CYS A 168 4.12 -1.38 12.50
C CYS A 168 3.88 -0.82 13.90
N LEU A 169 4.89 -0.36 14.63
CA LEU A 169 4.67 -0.11 16.04
C LEU A 169 4.39 1.33 16.45
N ASN A 170 4.70 2.36 15.72
CA ASN A 170 4.40 3.74 16.17
C ASN A 170 4.52 4.74 15.01
N TYR A 171 3.69 4.56 13.98
CA TYR A 171 3.67 5.57 12.93
C TYR A 171 3.08 6.89 13.43
N ASN A 172 3.72 7.98 13.07
CA ASN A 172 3.21 9.32 13.30
C ASN A 172 2.02 9.66 12.38
N SER A 173 1.06 8.72 12.28
CA SER A 173 -0.11 8.84 11.40
C SER A 173 -1.03 10.01 11.76
N LYS A 174 -1.12 10.35 13.05
CA LYS A 174 -2.02 11.39 13.57
C LYS A 174 -1.92 12.74 12.87
N TYR A 175 -0.73 13.09 12.38
CA TYR A 175 -0.50 14.35 11.67
C TYR A 175 -1.24 14.45 10.33
N TYR A 176 -1.76 13.34 9.83
CA TYR A 176 -2.51 13.26 8.58
C TYR A 176 -4.00 12.97 8.79
N SER A 177 -4.49 12.93 10.05
CA SER A 177 -5.93 12.87 10.28
C SER A 177 -6.59 14.22 9.96
N ARG A 178 -7.80 14.16 9.39
CA ARG A 178 -8.56 15.38 9.08
C ARG A 178 -8.83 16.20 10.33
N LYS A 179 -9.10 15.55 11.46
CA LYS A 179 -9.32 16.21 12.76
C LYS A 179 -8.10 17.05 13.16
N PHE A 180 -6.90 16.47 13.11
CA PHE A 180 -5.66 17.16 13.44
C PHE A 180 -5.38 18.32 12.47
N LEU A 181 -5.52 18.08 11.16
CA LEU A 181 -5.30 19.11 10.13
C LEU A 181 -6.32 20.28 10.26
N THR A 182 -7.58 19.99 10.60
CA THR A 182 -8.60 21.03 10.85
C THR A 182 -8.27 21.84 12.10
N GLN A 183 -7.78 21.18 13.15
CA GLN A 183 -7.35 21.90 14.36
C GLN A 183 -6.19 22.85 14.04
N GLN A 184 -5.16 22.41 13.34
CA GLN A 184 -4.05 23.26 12.93
C GLN A 184 -4.51 24.44 12.06
N LEU A 185 -5.44 24.20 11.13
CA LEU A 185 -6.00 25.28 10.30
C LEU A 185 -6.76 26.29 11.15
N SER A 186 -7.53 25.84 12.12
CA SER A 186 -8.28 26.75 13.01
C SER A 186 -7.36 27.65 13.85
N GLU A 187 -6.23 27.15 14.29
CA GLU A 187 -5.21 27.94 15.02
C GLU A 187 -4.64 29.07 14.15
N ILE A 188 -4.42 28.80 12.85
CA ILE A 188 -3.89 29.81 11.90
C ILE A 188 -4.93 30.90 11.56
N ILE A 189 -6.23 30.55 11.56
CA ILE A 189 -7.30 31.49 11.15
C ILE A 189 -7.71 32.42 12.31
N VAL A 190 -7.50 32.00 13.55
CA VAL A 190 -7.91 32.75 14.76
C VAL A 190 -6.84 33.76 15.22
N ASP A 191 -5.58 33.64 14.73
CA ASP A 191 -4.51 34.62 14.88
C ASP A 191 -4.64 35.75 13.82
#